data_331bcdf0115b124967d3aa765aa4e659
#
_entry.id   331bcdf0115b124967d3aa765aa4e659
#
_cell.length_a   1.000
_cell.length_b   1.000
_cell.length_c   1.000
_cell.angle_alpha   90.00
_cell.angle_beta   90.00
_cell.angle_gamma   90.00
#
_symmetry.space_group_name_H-M   'P 1'
#
loop_
_entity.id
_entity.type
_entity.pdbx_description
1 polymer ?
#
loop_
_entity_poly.entity_id
_entity_poly.type
_entity_poly.pdbx_seq_one_letter_code
_entity_poly.pdbx_strand_id
1 'polypeptide(L)'
;MKNIYPQKKVGLYTPYLDVLGGGEKHILSIIKVFEDLGLALYIFWDKDLKKEIKERLGLTFKNLFFLPNIFKKKSFLSFLKFLLISKNFDYFFYVTDGSYFFSSAKKNFVFAMAPDRNLYRLNFINRLKLLNWQFISNSSFTHKWLKKWGINSYVISPYIEEKFFKLKKQKKETIILSVGRFFGHLHSKRQDLAIKTFKKIKQKNLSFKDFKLILIGGLKKEDRDYFSYLQKIAAGDPSIIFETNLSQEKIYDFYQKTSFFWHFAGFGIDENKNPQNVEHLGIAPLEAMACGCLTFCYKAGGPKILIEDGKTGFLFSTEDELINKMENIIANKKKQNEIKKNAHHFVLTNFSYEVFKQRVKKLIIKI
;
A
#
# COMPACT_ATOMS: atom_id res chain seq x y z
N MET A 1 -36.23 7.98 19.00
CA MET A 1 -36.81 8.33 17.69
C MET A 1 -36.11 7.49 16.63
N LYS A 2 -36.79 6.51 16.00
CA LYS A 2 -36.24 5.77 14.86
C LYS A 2 -36.12 6.74 13.68
N ASN A 3 -34.92 6.85 13.10
CA ASN A 3 -34.69 7.66 11.89
C ASN A 3 -35.66 7.23 10.80
N ILE A 4 -36.59 8.12 10.43
CA ILE A 4 -37.63 7.90 9.41
C ILE A 4 -37.04 7.92 7.99
N TYR A 5 -35.77 8.33 7.83
CA TYR A 5 -35.11 8.32 6.52
C TYR A 5 -34.51 6.94 6.23
N PRO A 6 -34.71 6.41 5.01
CA PRO A 6 -34.10 5.13 4.62
C PRO A 6 -32.60 5.21 4.76
N GLN A 7 -32.01 4.22 5.43
CA GLN A 7 -30.56 4.15 5.64
C GLN A 7 -29.82 4.17 4.29
N LYS A 8 -28.92 5.14 4.11
CA LYS A 8 -28.08 5.23 2.90
C LYS A 8 -27.23 3.98 2.72
N LYS A 9 -27.00 3.59 1.47
CA LYS A 9 -26.35 2.33 1.11
C LYS A 9 -25.10 2.55 0.26
N VAL A 10 -24.06 1.78 0.56
CA VAL A 10 -22.81 1.75 -0.20
C VAL A 10 -22.66 0.37 -0.83
N GLY A 11 -22.46 0.29 -2.12
CA GLY A 11 -22.11 -0.91 -2.86
C GLY A 11 -20.61 -0.96 -3.15
N LEU A 12 -20.02 -2.15 -3.11
CA LEU A 12 -18.64 -2.40 -3.54
C LEU A 12 -18.59 -3.63 -4.44
N TYR A 13 -17.91 -3.47 -5.57
CA TYR A 13 -17.41 -4.58 -6.36
C TYR A 13 -15.89 -4.53 -6.48
N THR A 14 -15.23 -5.62 -6.15
CA THR A 14 -13.81 -5.85 -6.40
C THR A 14 -13.60 -7.28 -6.90
N PRO A 15 -12.86 -7.48 -8.01
CA PRO A 15 -12.53 -8.83 -8.49
C PRO A 15 -11.42 -9.51 -7.69
N TYR A 16 -10.84 -8.83 -6.68
CA TYR A 16 -9.63 -9.26 -5.95
C TYR A 16 -9.89 -9.55 -4.46
N LEU A 17 -11.15 -9.63 -4.04
CA LEU A 17 -11.47 -9.69 -2.60
C LEU A 17 -10.90 -10.92 -1.87
N ASP A 18 -10.66 -12.01 -2.57
CA ASP A 18 -10.06 -13.25 -2.06
C ASP A 18 -8.59 -13.10 -1.67
N VAL A 19 -7.90 -12.11 -2.22
CA VAL A 19 -6.48 -11.83 -1.94
C VAL A 19 -6.30 -11.33 -0.50
N LEU A 20 -7.22 -10.49 0.00
CA LEU A 20 -7.17 -9.82 1.30
C LEU A 20 -5.79 -9.23 1.63
N GLY A 21 -5.22 -8.51 0.66
CA GLY A 21 -3.94 -7.83 0.77
C GLY A 21 -4.08 -6.33 1.12
N GLY A 22 -3.01 -5.57 0.87
CA GLY A 22 -2.99 -4.12 1.16
C GLY A 22 -3.97 -3.29 0.34
N GLY A 23 -4.22 -3.68 -0.91
CA GLY A 23 -5.21 -3.03 -1.78
C GLY A 23 -6.64 -3.22 -1.27
N GLU A 24 -6.99 -4.45 -0.87
CA GLU A 24 -8.30 -4.77 -0.30
C GLU A 24 -8.49 -4.12 1.07
N LYS A 25 -7.44 -4.12 1.92
CA LYS A 25 -7.46 -3.37 3.18
C LYS A 25 -7.78 -1.90 2.93
N HIS A 26 -7.19 -1.30 1.91
CA HIS A 26 -7.37 0.12 1.61
C HIS A 26 -8.82 0.44 1.18
N ILE A 27 -9.38 -0.26 0.19
CA ILE A 27 -10.77 -0.01 -0.24
C ILE A 27 -11.78 -0.35 0.87
N LEU A 28 -11.55 -1.43 1.61
CA LEU A 28 -12.38 -1.79 2.75
C LEU A 28 -12.31 -0.74 3.86
N SER A 29 -11.15 -0.12 4.09
CA SER A 29 -11.01 1.00 5.02
C SER A 29 -11.77 2.25 4.56
N ILE A 30 -11.81 2.52 3.24
CA ILE A 30 -12.63 3.61 2.69
C ILE A 30 -14.11 3.38 3.00
N ILE A 31 -14.65 2.21 2.66
CA ILE A 31 -16.07 1.92 2.93
C ILE A 31 -16.38 1.79 4.43
N LYS A 32 -15.39 1.41 5.26
CA LYS A 32 -15.54 1.43 6.72
C LYS A 32 -15.85 2.83 7.26
N VAL A 33 -15.26 3.88 6.70
CA VAL A 33 -15.59 5.26 7.08
C VAL A 33 -17.05 5.59 6.76
N PHE A 34 -17.62 5.04 5.69
CA PHE A 34 -19.05 5.20 5.38
C PHE A 34 -19.94 4.46 6.40
N GLU A 35 -19.54 3.25 6.83
CA GLU A 35 -20.23 2.53 7.90
C GLU A 35 -20.22 3.34 9.22
N ASP A 36 -19.06 3.92 9.58
CA ASP A 36 -18.92 4.75 10.77
C ASP A 36 -19.79 6.03 10.73
N LEU A 37 -20.23 6.42 9.53
CA LEU A 37 -21.21 7.50 9.31
C LEU A 37 -22.66 6.98 9.27
N GLY A 38 -22.90 5.71 9.58
CA GLY A 38 -24.22 5.11 9.69
C GLY A 38 -24.79 4.50 8.41
N LEU A 39 -23.97 4.34 7.34
CA LEU A 39 -24.42 3.73 6.09
C LEU A 39 -24.33 2.20 6.15
N ALA A 40 -25.22 1.51 5.43
CA ALA A 40 -25.14 0.05 5.25
C ALA A 40 -24.24 -0.28 4.07
N LEU A 41 -23.38 -1.29 4.22
CA LEU A 41 -22.39 -1.70 3.23
C LEU A 41 -22.81 -3.02 2.56
N TYR A 42 -22.66 -3.08 1.25
CA TYR A 42 -22.95 -4.26 0.43
C TYR A 42 -21.79 -4.58 -0.48
N ILE A 43 -21.27 -5.81 -0.42
CA ILE A 43 -20.19 -6.28 -1.28
C ILE A 43 -20.72 -7.38 -2.20
N PHE A 44 -20.48 -7.24 -3.51
CA PHE A 44 -20.81 -8.27 -4.50
C PHE A 44 -19.75 -9.38 -4.47
N TRP A 45 -20.00 -10.39 -3.62
CA TRP A 45 -19.13 -11.55 -3.42
C TRP A 45 -19.94 -12.72 -2.88
N ASP A 46 -19.74 -13.93 -3.43
CA ASP A 46 -20.60 -15.09 -3.15
C ASP A 46 -20.39 -15.73 -1.76
N LYS A 47 -19.35 -15.34 -1.04
CA LYS A 47 -19.02 -15.88 0.28
C LYS A 47 -18.97 -14.74 1.31
N ASP A 48 -19.48 -14.99 2.52
CA ASP A 48 -19.24 -14.07 3.64
C ASP A 48 -17.80 -14.19 4.11
N LEU A 49 -17.05 -13.09 4.00
CA LEU A 49 -15.63 -12.99 4.35
C LEU A 49 -15.38 -12.15 5.60
N LYS A 50 -16.40 -11.85 6.41
CA LYS A 50 -16.25 -10.99 7.61
C LYS A 50 -15.17 -11.51 8.57
N LYS A 51 -15.13 -12.84 8.77
CA LYS A 51 -14.15 -13.47 9.66
C LYS A 51 -12.73 -13.29 9.11
N GLU A 52 -12.52 -13.65 7.86
CA GLU A 52 -11.22 -13.55 7.18
C GLU A 52 -10.74 -12.07 7.09
N ILE A 53 -11.65 -11.13 6.83
CA ILE A 53 -11.36 -9.69 6.83
C ILE A 53 -10.89 -9.24 8.22
N LYS A 54 -11.57 -9.66 9.29
CA LYS A 54 -11.16 -9.34 10.66
C LYS A 54 -9.79 -9.94 11.01
N GLU A 55 -9.59 -11.21 10.72
CA GLU A 55 -8.35 -11.93 11.07
C GLU A 55 -7.14 -11.43 10.27
N ARG A 56 -7.30 -11.18 8.97
CA ARG A 56 -6.19 -10.82 8.09
C ARG A 56 -5.93 -9.32 7.97
N LEU A 57 -6.99 -8.50 8.00
CA LEU A 57 -6.90 -7.06 7.77
C LEU A 57 -7.13 -6.22 9.03
N GLY A 58 -7.60 -6.83 10.13
CA GLY A 58 -7.91 -6.14 11.39
C GLY A 58 -9.16 -5.25 11.30
N LEU A 59 -10.01 -5.40 10.27
CA LEU A 59 -11.20 -4.59 10.06
C LEU A 59 -12.45 -5.33 10.53
N THR A 60 -13.25 -4.67 11.37
CA THR A 60 -14.52 -5.21 11.88
C THR A 60 -15.67 -4.35 11.38
N PHE A 61 -16.70 -5.00 10.83
CA PHE A 61 -17.88 -4.36 10.29
C PHE A 61 -19.14 -4.80 11.07
N LYS A 62 -20.02 -3.83 11.33
CA LYS A 62 -21.33 -4.07 11.98
C LYS A 62 -22.45 -4.23 10.95
N ASN A 63 -22.45 -3.41 9.90
CA ASN A 63 -23.51 -3.35 8.88
C ASN A 63 -22.97 -3.71 7.49
N LEU A 64 -22.25 -4.81 7.38
CA LEU A 64 -21.72 -5.32 6.12
C LEU A 64 -22.54 -6.53 5.67
N PHE A 65 -22.97 -6.52 4.41
CA PHE A 65 -23.74 -7.60 3.77
C PHE A 65 -23.06 -8.05 2.49
N PHE A 66 -23.12 -9.34 2.18
CA PHE A 66 -22.61 -9.90 0.94
C PHE A 66 -23.79 -10.20 0.01
N LEU A 67 -23.66 -9.80 -1.25
CA LEU A 67 -24.63 -10.05 -2.32
C LEU A 67 -24.02 -11.02 -3.34
N PRO A 68 -24.84 -11.82 -4.03
CA PRO A 68 -24.37 -12.69 -5.10
C PRO A 68 -23.51 -11.91 -6.12
N ASN A 69 -22.37 -12.48 -6.51
CA ASN A 69 -21.47 -11.85 -7.46
C ASN A 69 -21.99 -11.95 -8.90
N ILE A 70 -22.86 -11.02 -9.27
CA ILE A 70 -23.45 -10.92 -10.61
C ILE A 70 -22.44 -10.58 -11.71
N PHE A 71 -21.23 -10.12 -11.35
CA PHE A 71 -20.19 -9.77 -12.32
C PHE A 71 -19.38 -10.97 -12.83
N LYS A 72 -19.53 -12.15 -12.21
CA LYS A 72 -18.92 -13.40 -12.71
C LYS A 72 -19.39 -13.77 -14.12
N LYS A 73 -20.66 -13.58 -14.40
CA LYS A 73 -21.27 -13.83 -15.72
C LYS A 73 -21.30 -12.50 -16.47
N LYS A 74 -20.40 -12.29 -17.42
CA LYS A 74 -20.37 -11.10 -18.29
C LYS A 74 -21.47 -11.17 -19.36
N SER A 75 -22.74 -11.32 -18.96
CA SER A 75 -23.89 -11.39 -19.83
C SER A 75 -24.70 -10.10 -19.84
N PHE A 76 -25.46 -9.84 -20.91
CA PHE A 76 -26.37 -8.70 -20.99
C PHE A 76 -27.39 -8.69 -19.85
N LEU A 77 -27.92 -9.86 -19.49
CA LEU A 77 -28.85 -10.01 -18.36
C LEU A 77 -28.23 -9.63 -17.00
N SER A 78 -26.95 -10.00 -16.78
CA SER A 78 -26.21 -9.60 -15.57
C SER A 78 -26.04 -8.09 -15.49
N PHE A 79 -25.77 -7.47 -16.64
CA PHE A 79 -25.66 -6.02 -16.76
C PHE A 79 -26.99 -5.30 -16.45
N LEU A 80 -28.12 -5.75 -17.04
CA LEU A 80 -29.44 -5.20 -16.72
C LEU A 80 -29.81 -5.39 -15.26
N LYS A 81 -29.53 -6.58 -14.71
CA LYS A 81 -29.74 -6.86 -13.28
C LYS A 81 -28.94 -5.91 -12.40
N PHE A 82 -27.67 -5.65 -12.76
CA PHE A 82 -26.86 -4.69 -12.03
C PHE A 82 -27.42 -3.26 -12.10
N LEU A 83 -27.86 -2.79 -13.26
CA LEU A 83 -28.46 -1.47 -13.42
C LEU A 83 -29.68 -1.29 -12.49
N LEU A 84 -30.54 -2.32 -12.38
CA LEU A 84 -31.70 -2.31 -11.50
C LEU A 84 -31.29 -2.27 -10.02
N ILE A 85 -30.31 -3.10 -9.62
CA ILE A 85 -29.85 -3.18 -8.25
C ILE A 85 -29.10 -1.89 -7.85
N SER A 86 -28.28 -1.35 -8.75
CA SER A 86 -27.42 -0.19 -8.46
C SER A 86 -28.21 1.08 -8.14
N LYS A 87 -29.44 1.22 -8.61
CA LYS A 87 -30.35 2.33 -8.22
C LYS A 87 -30.55 2.46 -6.72
N ASN A 88 -30.40 1.37 -5.98
CA ASN A 88 -30.60 1.34 -4.53
C ASN A 88 -29.36 1.84 -3.75
N PHE A 89 -28.25 2.12 -4.41
CA PHE A 89 -27.04 2.61 -3.75
C PHE A 89 -26.90 4.13 -3.88
N ASP A 90 -26.58 4.76 -2.76
CA ASP A 90 -26.20 6.17 -2.74
C ASP A 90 -24.75 6.33 -3.21
N TYR A 91 -23.89 5.36 -2.90
CA TYR A 91 -22.49 5.30 -3.30
C TYR A 91 -22.16 3.90 -3.84
N PHE A 92 -21.44 3.85 -4.95
CA PHE A 92 -20.96 2.59 -5.49
C PHE A 92 -19.46 2.68 -5.80
N PHE A 93 -18.69 1.72 -5.28
CA PHE A 93 -17.26 1.62 -5.48
C PHE A 93 -16.94 0.40 -6.36
N TYR A 94 -16.04 0.60 -7.29
CA TYR A 94 -15.52 -0.45 -8.14
C TYR A 94 -13.99 -0.42 -8.13
N VAL A 95 -13.35 -1.52 -7.72
CA VAL A 95 -11.91 -1.71 -7.89
C VAL A 95 -11.66 -2.22 -9.30
N THR A 96 -11.02 -1.40 -10.13
CA THR A 96 -10.96 -1.70 -11.55
C THR A 96 -9.98 -2.82 -11.92
N ASP A 97 -10.44 -3.71 -12.79
CA ASP A 97 -9.66 -4.68 -13.56
C ASP A 97 -9.59 -4.30 -15.06
N GLY A 98 -10.03 -3.09 -15.40
CA GLY A 98 -10.16 -2.61 -16.79
C GLY A 98 -11.50 -2.91 -17.44
N SER A 99 -12.42 -3.61 -16.77
CA SER A 99 -13.77 -3.94 -17.27
C SER A 99 -14.76 -2.89 -16.78
N TYR A 100 -15.13 -1.94 -17.63
CA TYR A 100 -16.07 -0.88 -17.25
C TYR A 100 -17.51 -1.22 -17.61
N PHE A 101 -18.44 -0.73 -16.79
CA PHE A 101 -19.88 -0.94 -16.92
C PHE A 101 -20.67 0.32 -16.54
N PHE A 102 -21.92 0.41 -16.98
CA PHE A 102 -22.83 1.47 -16.56
C PHE A 102 -23.34 1.21 -15.14
N SER A 103 -23.58 2.27 -14.37
CA SER A 103 -24.19 2.20 -13.06
C SER A 103 -25.29 3.25 -12.92
N SER A 104 -26.37 2.88 -12.21
CA SER A 104 -27.48 3.77 -11.85
C SER A 104 -27.40 4.24 -10.41
N ALA A 105 -26.31 3.96 -9.67
CA ALA A 105 -26.11 4.49 -8.34
C ALA A 105 -25.93 6.02 -8.38
N LYS A 106 -26.30 6.72 -7.30
CA LYS A 106 -26.26 8.18 -7.26
C LYS A 106 -24.85 8.73 -7.45
N LYS A 107 -23.84 8.07 -6.87
CA LYS A 107 -22.41 8.43 -6.97
C LYS A 107 -21.58 7.19 -7.18
N ASN A 108 -20.72 7.23 -8.18
CA ASN A 108 -19.93 6.08 -8.61
C ASN A 108 -18.45 6.39 -8.56
N PHE A 109 -17.64 5.48 -8.01
CA PHE A 109 -16.21 5.63 -7.85
C PHE A 109 -15.45 4.44 -8.40
N VAL A 110 -14.49 4.72 -9.29
CA VAL A 110 -13.49 3.74 -9.72
C VAL A 110 -12.27 3.88 -8.82
N PHE A 111 -11.91 2.84 -8.10
CA PHE A 111 -10.71 2.79 -7.28
C PHE A 111 -9.53 2.24 -8.09
N ALA A 112 -8.52 3.09 -8.30
CA ALA A 112 -7.33 2.81 -9.08
C ALA A 112 -6.17 2.46 -8.14
N MET A 113 -5.75 1.19 -8.10
CA MET A 113 -4.67 0.71 -7.24
C MET A 113 -3.29 0.80 -7.87
N ALA A 114 -3.19 0.75 -9.19
CA ALA A 114 -1.91 0.68 -9.91
C ALA A 114 -1.93 1.58 -11.15
N PRO A 115 -0.80 2.21 -11.50
CA PRO A 115 -0.67 2.97 -12.73
C PRO A 115 -0.32 2.04 -13.91
N ASP A 116 -1.22 1.11 -14.23
CA ASP A 116 -1.11 0.24 -15.41
C ASP A 116 -2.07 0.75 -16.49
N ARG A 117 -1.51 1.25 -17.58
CA ARG A 117 -2.30 1.83 -18.67
C ARG A 117 -3.32 0.86 -19.29
N ASN A 118 -3.06 -0.44 -19.20
CA ASN A 118 -3.99 -1.46 -19.71
C ASN A 118 -5.32 -1.48 -18.96
N LEU A 119 -5.31 -1.10 -17.68
CA LEU A 119 -6.51 -0.99 -16.84
C LEU A 119 -7.37 0.24 -17.19
N TYR A 120 -6.80 1.22 -17.89
CA TYR A 120 -7.45 2.54 -18.11
C TYR A 120 -7.61 2.82 -19.61
N ARG A 121 -8.03 1.83 -20.40
CA ARG A 121 -8.30 2.00 -21.83
C ARG A 121 -9.63 2.74 -22.02
N LEU A 122 -9.55 4.05 -22.25
CA LEU A 122 -10.71 4.93 -22.45
C LEU A 122 -11.07 5.05 -23.94
N ASN A 123 -11.48 3.93 -24.57
CA ASN A 123 -12.15 3.98 -25.87
C ASN A 123 -13.52 4.67 -25.74
N PHE A 124 -14.17 4.99 -26.86
CA PHE A 124 -15.45 5.71 -26.89
C PHE A 124 -16.51 5.06 -25.99
N ILE A 125 -16.68 3.74 -26.07
CA ILE A 125 -17.67 3.01 -25.27
C ILE A 125 -17.34 3.09 -23.76
N ASN A 126 -16.09 2.95 -23.37
CA ASN A 126 -15.69 3.06 -21.97
C ASN A 126 -15.88 4.48 -21.44
N ARG A 127 -15.64 5.52 -22.27
CA ARG A 127 -15.93 6.91 -21.88
C ARG A 127 -17.43 7.12 -21.62
N LEU A 128 -18.32 6.57 -22.45
CA LEU A 128 -19.77 6.60 -22.22
C LEU A 128 -20.15 5.92 -20.91
N LYS A 129 -19.59 4.72 -20.65
CA LYS A 129 -19.85 3.99 -19.38
C LYS A 129 -19.40 4.77 -18.15
N LEU A 130 -18.38 5.60 -18.27
CA LEU A 130 -17.75 6.32 -17.17
C LEU A 130 -18.26 7.76 -16.98
N LEU A 131 -19.27 8.20 -17.70
CA LEU A 131 -19.78 9.59 -17.63
C LEU A 131 -20.19 10.00 -16.22
N ASN A 132 -20.73 9.09 -15.41
CA ASN A 132 -21.15 9.32 -14.03
C ASN A 132 -20.18 8.73 -12.98
N TRP A 133 -18.94 8.44 -13.36
CA TRP A 133 -17.93 7.87 -12.49
C TRP A 133 -16.81 8.87 -12.19
N GLN A 134 -16.32 8.80 -10.96
CA GLN A 134 -15.16 9.55 -10.49
C GLN A 134 -14.05 8.58 -10.12
N PHE A 135 -12.81 8.98 -10.33
CA PHE A 135 -11.68 8.12 -10.00
C PHE A 135 -11.08 8.48 -8.64
N ILE A 136 -10.70 7.45 -7.88
CA ILE A 136 -9.92 7.55 -6.66
C ILE A 136 -8.61 6.82 -6.91
N SER A 137 -7.49 7.46 -6.64
CA SER A 137 -6.16 6.86 -6.69
C SER A 137 -5.60 6.61 -5.29
N ASN A 138 -4.87 5.51 -5.13
CA ASN A 138 -4.27 5.11 -3.87
C ASN A 138 -3.06 5.95 -3.45
N SER A 139 -2.50 6.75 -4.35
CA SER A 139 -1.30 7.57 -4.11
C SER A 139 -1.19 8.74 -5.09
N SER A 140 -0.38 9.73 -4.72
CA SER A 140 -0.02 10.83 -5.62
C SER A 140 0.73 10.35 -6.86
N PHE A 141 1.49 9.25 -6.76
CA PHE A 141 2.17 8.65 -7.91
C PHE A 141 1.17 8.08 -8.90
N THR A 142 0.20 7.28 -8.45
CA THR A 142 -0.87 6.75 -9.31
C THR A 142 -1.70 7.89 -9.90
N HIS A 143 -2.06 8.92 -9.11
CA HIS A 143 -2.76 10.12 -9.59
C HIS A 143 -2.01 10.81 -10.73
N LYS A 144 -0.69 11.03 -10.57
CA LYS A 144 0.17 11.65 -11.61
C LYS A 144 0.06 10.92 -12.94
N TRP A 145 0.09 9.57 -12.92
CA TRP A 145 -0.02 8.76 -14.12
C TRP A 145 -1.41 8.78 -14.72
N LEU A 146 -2.46 8.67 -13.90
CA LEU A 146 -3.84 8.80 -14.36
C LEU A 146 -4.05 10.17 -15.04
N LYS A 147 -3.57 11.25 -14.43
CA LYS A 147 -3.64 12.61 -14.99
C LYS A 147 -2.93 12.71 -16.34
N LYS A 148 -1.74 12.08 -16.48
CA LYS A 148 -1.01 12.01 -17.76
C LYS A 148 -1.82 11.28 -18.84
N TRP A 149 -2.70 10.37 -18.46
CA TRP A 149 -3.60 9.65 -19.38
C TRP A 149 -4.98 10.31 -19.53
N GLY A 150 -5.15 11.54 -19.03
CA GLY A 150 -6.38 12.32 -19.15
C GLY A 150 -7.46 11.94 -18.13
N ILE A 151 -7.11 11.25 -17.03
CA ILE A 151 -8.03 10.84 -15.97
C ILE A 151 -7.74 11.64 -14.71
N ASN A 152 -8.68 12.50 -14.30
CA ASN A 152 -8.62 13.14 -13.00
C ASN A 152 -9.05 12.17 -11.90
N SER A 153 -8.38 12.19 -10.76
CA SER A 153 -8.72 11.35 -9.61
C SER A 153 -8.55 12.09 -8.28
N TYR A 154 -9.31 11.69 -7.28
CA TYR A 154 -9.06 12.07 -5.89
C TYR A 154 -7.97 11.19 -5.30
N VAL A 155 -7.00 11.79 -4.62
CA VAL A 155 -5.95 11.01 -3.93
C VAL A 155 -6.44 10.67 -2.52
N ILE A 156 -6.67 9.39 -2.28
CA ILE A 156 -6.91 8.84 -0.95
C ILE A 156 -5.85 7.78 -0.69
N SER A 157 -4.78 8.17 -0.03
CA SER A 157 -3.74 7.23 0.37
C SER A 157 -4.19 6.41 1.58
N PRO A 158 -3.76 5.15 1.74
CA PRO A 158 -4.00 4.38 2.94
C PRO A 158 -3.39 5.08 4.16
N TYR A 159 -3.86 4.74 5.34
CA TYR A 159 -3.33 5.25 6.60
C TYR A 159 -2.33 4.27 7.23
N ILE A 160 -1.49 4.80 8.12
CA ILE A 160 -0.64 4.03 9.01
C ILE A 160 -1.37 3.86 10.35
N GLU A 161 -1.42 2.64 10.85
CA GLU A 161 -2.11 2.31 12.10
C GLU A 161 -1.49 3.06 13.29
N GLU A 162 -2.33 3.48 14.23
CA GLU A 162 -1.93 4.31 15.39
C GLU A 162 -0.78 3.70 16.20
N LYS A 163 -0.73 2.37 16.30
CA LYS A 163 0.34 1.67 17.02
C LYS A 163 1.75 2.01 16.51
N PHE A 164 1.92 2.27 15.19
CA PHE A 164 3.22 2.60 14.61
C PHE A 164 3.75 3.98 15.07
N PHE A 165 2.86 4.87 15.49
CA PHE A 165 3.25 6.18 16.04
C PHE A 165 3.63 6.14 17.53
N LYS A 166 3.34 5.03 18.22
CA LYS A 166 3.68 4.86 19.65
C LYS A 166 5.11 4.33 19.76
N LEU A 167 6.07 5.25 19.85
CA LEU A 167 7.48 4.87 19.98
C LEU A 167 7.74 4.26 21.36
N LYS A 168 8.23 3.02 21.39
CA LYS A 168 8.68 2.36 22.63
C LYS A 168 9.99 2.99 23.11
N LYS A 169 10.11 3.20 24.44
CA LYS A 169 11.37 3.65 25.08
C LYS A 169 12.37 2.49 25.15
N GLN A 170 12.85 2.02 24.01
CA GLN A 170 13.87 0.98 23.93
C GLN A 170 15.01 1.42 23.02
N LYS A 171 16.21 0.94 23.33
CA LYS A 171 17.39 1.19 22.49
C LYS A 171 17.18 0.50 21.13
N LYS A 172 17.34 1.27 20.05
CA LYS A 172 17.35 0.71 18.71
C LYS A 172 18.61 -0.14 18.51
N GLU A 173 18.43 -1.31 17.90
CA GLU A 173 19.52 -2.23 17.56
C GLU A 173 20.16 -1.84 16.20
N THR A 174 21.37 -2.32 15.95
CA THR A 174 22.09 -2.15 14.68
C THR A 174 21.51 -3.08 13.59
N ILE A 175 20.20 -2.92 13.34
CA ILE A 175 19.44 -3.69 12.36
C ILE A 175 19.15 -2.81 11.16
N ILE A 176 19.36 -3.38 9.98
CA ILE A 176 18.80 -2.93 8.71
C ILE A 176 17.63 -3.85 8.39
N LEU A 177 16.44 -3.30 8.31
CA LEU A 177 15.20 -4.03 8.04
C LEU A 177 14.74 -3.79 6.61
N SER A 178 14.26 -4.81 5.95
CA SER A 178 13.49 -4.69 4.71
C SER A 178 12.23 -5.53 4.81
N VAL A 179 11.08 -4.92 4.54
CA VAL A 179 9.78 -5.60 4.66
C VAL A 179 9.07 -5.60 3.31
N GLY A 180 8.66 -6.79 2.89
CA GLY A 180 7.87 -6.98 1.69
C GLY A 180 7.90 -8.42 1.20
N ARG A 181 6.83 -8.82 0.50
CA ARG A 181 6.66 -10.17 -0.03
C ARG A 181 7.92 -10.66 -0.76
N PHE A 182 8.32 -11.90 -0.53
CA PHE A 182 9.39 -12.58 -1.25
C PHE A 182 8.91 -12.97 -2.65
N PHE A 183 8.97 -12.00 -3.56
CA PHE A 183 8.36 -12.07 -4.87
C PHE A 183 9.33 -11.52 -5.93
N GLY A 184 9.69 -12.36 -6.91
CA GLY A 184 10.73 -12.06 -7.89
C GLY A 184 10.27 -11.30 -9.13
N HIS A 185 8.94 -11.16 -9.33
CA HIS A 185 8.37 -10.54 -10.53
C HIS A 185 7.71 -9.20 -10.18
N LEU A 186 7.23 -8.44 -11.18
CA LEU A 186 6.50 -7.16 -11.02
C LEU A 186 6.96 -6.41 -9.72
N HIS A 187 6.66 -5.26 -9.38
CA HIS A 187 7.10 -4.52 -8.15
C HIS A 187 7.87 -5.33 -7.08
N SER A 188 8.82 -6.19 -7.51
CA SER A 188 9.72 -6.92 -6.62
C SER A 188 10.38 -5.96 -5.62
N LYS A 189 10.54 -6.41 -4.38
CA LYS A 189 11.21 -5.61 -3.35
C LYS A 189 12.73 -5.68 -3.45
N ARG A 190 13.26 -6.44 -4.43
CA ARG A 190 14.68 -6.56 -4.74
C ARG A 190 15.52 -6.87 -3.50
N GLN A 191 15.08 -7.85 -2.73
CA GLN A 191 15.82 -8.36 -1.57
C GLN A 191 17.20 -8.91 -1.97
N ASP A 192 17.34 -9.35 -3.22
CA ASP A 192 18.61 -9.75 -3.81
C ASP A 192 19.65 -8.61 -3.76
N LEU A 193 19.25 -7.39 -4.10
CA LEU A 193 20.12 -6.22 -4.02
C LEU A 193 20.41 -5.81 -2.58
N ALA A 194 19.41 -5.91 -1.69
CA ALA A 194 19.63 -5.63 -0.28
C ALA A 194 20.71 -6.54 0.31
N ILE A 195 20.70 -7.85 0.00
CA ILE A 195 21.72 -8.80 0.42
C ILE A 195 23.10 -8.45 -0.15
N LYS A 196 23.18 -8.21 -1.46
CA LYS A 196 24.43 -7.87 -2.13
C LYS A 196 25.06 -6.59 -1.57
N THR A 197 24.24 -5.54 -1.43
CA THR A 197 24.68 -4.26 -0.87
C THR A 197 25.11 -4.39 0.58
N PHE A 198 24.40 -5.19 1.38
CA PHE A 198 24.76 -5.44 2.78
C PHE A 198 26.11 -6.15 2.91
N LYS A 199 26.37 -7.19 2.11
CA LYS A 199 27.69 -7.84 2.07
C LYS A 199 28.78 -6.87 1.65
N LYS A 200 28.54 -6.06 0.62
CA LYS A 200 29.50 -5.06 0.11
C LYS A 200 29.88 -4.02 1.18
N ILE A 201 28.90 -3.47 1.92
CA ILE A 201 29.17 -2.47 2.96
C ILE A 201 29.92 -3.09 4.15
N LYS A 202 29.59 -4.31 4.59
CA LYS A 202 30.32 -5.00 5.67
C LYS A 202 31.77 -5.28 5.32
N GLN A 203 32.05 -5.61 4.07
CA GLN A 203 33.42 -5.85 3.60
C GLN A 203 34.24 -4.56 3.53
N LYS A 204 33.60 -3.46 3.16
CA LYS A 204 34.29 -2.17 2.99
C LYS A 204 34.52 -1.39 4.28
N ASN A 205 33.65 -1.56 5.28
CA ASN A 205 33.65 -0.70 6.46
C ASN A 205 33.34 -1.48 7.74
N LEU A 206 34.33 -1.55 8.64
CA LEU A 206 34.25 -2.24 9.91
C LEU A 206 33.15 -1.71 10.86
N SER A 207 32.71 -0.45 10.68
CA SER A 207 31.58 0.10 11.46
C SER A 207 30.27 -0.67 11.27
N PHE A 208 30.18 -1.47 10.22
CA PHE A 208 29.00 -2.33 9.94
C PHE A 208 29.19 -3.78 10.40
N LYS A 209 30.29 -4.12 11.07
CA LYS A 209 30.62 -5.49 11.53
C LYS A 209 29.46 -6.15 12.28
N ASP A 210 28.85 -5.40 13.23
CA ASP A 210 27.81 -5.91 14.14
C ASP A 210 26.39 -5.69 13.60
N PHE A 211 26.25 -5.19 12.38
CA PHE A 211 24.95 -5.02 11.77
C PHE A 211 24.33 -6.34 11.33
N LYS A 212 23.01 -6.40 11.42
CA LYS A 212 22.19 -7.48 10.88
C LYS A 212 21.28 -6.96 9.79
N LEU A 213 21.13 -7.71 8.71
CA LEU A 213 20.09 -7.49 7.71
C LEU A 213 18.95 -8.45 7.99
N ILE A 214 17.77 -7.92 8.26
CA ILE A 214 16.57 -8.73 8.50
C ILE A 214 15.60 -8.49 7.34
N LEU A 215 15.27 -9.56 6.64
CA LEU A 215 14.34 -9.58 5.52
C LEU A 215 13.04 -10.24 5.97
N ILE A 216 11.94 -9.46 6.02
CA ILE A 216 10.63 -9.95 6.44
C ILE A 216 9.67 -9.93 5.27
N GLY A 217 8.93 -11.02 5.06
CA GLY A 217 7.93 -11.03 4.00
C GLY A 217 6.98 -12.21 3.99
N GLY A 218 5.88 -12.02 3.26
CA GLY A 218 5.01 -13.13 2.89
C GLY A 218 5.73 -14.02 1.88
N LEU A 219 5.63 -15.34 2.09
CA LEU A 219 6.15 -16.36 1.19
C LEU A 219 5.00 -17.29 0.79
N LYS A 220 4.66 -17.32 -0.48
CA LYS A 220 3.72 -18.25 -1.08
C LYS A 220 4.45 -19.41 -1.74
N LYS A 221 3.70 -20.48 -2.11
CA LYS A 221 4.28 -21.67 -2.77
C LYS A 221 4.95 -21.30 -4.10
N GLU A 222 4.32 -20.44 -4.89
CA GLU A 222 4.82 -19.98 -6.18
C GLU A 222 6.08 -19.12 -6.10
N ASP A 223 6.41 -18.57 -4.92
CA ASP A 223 7.55 -17.67 -4.72
C ASP A 223 8.79 -18.38 -4.18
N ARG A 224 8.74 -19.71 -3.98
CA ARG A 224 9.82 -20.49 -3.34
C ARG A 224 11.14 -20.45 -4.11
N ASP A 225 11.11 -20.45 -5.43
CA ASP A 225 12.34 -20.41 -6.24
C ASP A 225 13.11 -19.11 -6.02
N TYR A 226 12.41 -17.97 -5.98
CA TYR A 226 13.05 -16.70 -5.64
C TYR A 226 13.58 -16.69 -4.21
N PHE A 227 12.84 -17.24 -3.27
CA PHE A 227 13.28 -17.33 -1.88
C PHE A 227 14.53 -18.22 -1.73
N SER A 228 14.58 -19.38 -2.38
CA SER A 228 15.76 -20.27 -2.43
C SER A 228 16.96 -19.55 -3.05
N TYR A 229 16.76 -18.78 -4.11
CA TYR A 229 17.81 -17.95 -4.68
C TYR A 229 18.35 -16.91 -3.66
N LEU A 230 17.49 -16.27 -2.88
CA LEU A 230 17.89 -15.31 -1.84
C LEU A 230 18.74 -16.01 -0.75
N GLN A 231 18.34 -17.20 -0.30
CA GLN A 231 19.10 -17.99 0.67
C GLN A 231 20.48 -18.38 0.11
N LYS A 232 20.54 -18.78 -1.16
CA LYS A 232 21.80 -19.10 -1.84
C LYS A 232 22.76 -17.91 -1.88
N ILE A 233 22.30 -16.70 -2.23
CA ILE A 233 23.17 -15.51 -2.27
C ILE A 233 23.52 -14.99 -0.86
N ALA A 234 22.72 -15.29 0.16
CA ALA A 234 23.08 -15.03 1.55
C ALA A 234 24.25 -15.92 2.00
N ALA A 235 24.39 -17.12 1.40
CA ALA A 235 25.51 -18.04 1.61
C ALA A 235 25.75 -18.39 3.09
N GLY A 236 24.68 -18.56 3.89
CA GLY A 236 24.78 -18.93 5.31
C GLY A 236 25.33 -17.84 6.24
N ASP A 237 25.47 -16.58 5.78
CA ASP A 237 25.91 -15.47 6.64
C ASP A 237 24.92 -15.29 7.81
N PRO A 238 25.32 -15.54 9.08
CA PRO A 238 24.43 -15.48 10.24
C PRO A 238 23.91 -14.07 10.53
N SER A 239 24.48 -13.03 9.93
CA SER A 239 24.00 -11.66 10.04
C SER A 239 22.88 -11.33 9.05
N ILE A 240 22.51 -12.26 8.13
CA ILE A 240 21.39 -12.12 7.21
C ILE A 240 20.27 -13.06 7.63
N ILE A 241 19.17 -12.51 8.10
CA ILE A 241 18.07 -13.24 8.72
C ILE A 241 16.82 -13.14 7.84
N PHE A 242 16.16 -14.25 7.59
CA PHE A 242 14.91 -14.33 6.86
C PHE A 242 13.76 -14.68 7.80
N GLU A 243 12.72 -13.85 7.78
CA GLU A 243 11.50 -14.07 8.55
C GLU A 243 10.30 -14.14 7.60
N THR A 244 9.60 -15.27 7.59
CA THR A 244 8.50 -15.51 6.66
C THR A 244 7.17 -15.57 7.36
N ASN A 245 6.12 -14.98 6.73
CA ASN A 245 4.73 -15.09 7.16
C ASN A 245 4.48 -14.72 8.63
N LEU A 246 5.23 -13.73 9.13
CA LEU A 246 5.03 -13.22 10.50
C LEU A 246 3.66 -12.56 10.66
N SER A 247 3.15 -12.60 11.89
CA SER A 247 1.99 -11.78 12.27
C SER A 247 2.32 -10.29 12.22
N GLN A 248 1.31 -9.45 12.04
CA GLN A 248 1.49 -7.99 12.02
C GLN A 248 2.11 -7.44 13.32
N GLU A 249 1.81 -8.07 14.46
CA GLU A 249 2.40 -7.69 15.76
C GLU A 249 3.91 -7.94 15.79
N LYS A 250 4.36 -9.10 15.30
CA LYS A 250 5.80 -9.40 15.21
C LYS A 250 6.52 -8.45 14.25
N ILE A 251 5.91 -8.12 13.11
CA ILE A 251 6.46 -7.14 12.16
C ILE A 251 6.60 -5.76 12.84
N TYR A 252 5.58 -5.33 13.57
CA TYR A 252 5.61 -4.10 14.34
C TYR A 252 6.76 -4.09 15.36
N ASP A 253 6.97 -5.18 16.10
CA ASP A 253 8.09 -5.28 17.05
C ASP A 253 9.46 -5.16 16.36
N PHE A 254 9.61 -5.70 15.15
CA PHE A 254 10.82 -5.48 14.35
C PHE A 254 11.03 -4.01 13.99
N TYR A 255 10.00 -3.30 13.53
CA TYR A 255 10.11 -1.86 13.27
C TYR A 255 10.53 -1.06 14.52
N GLN A 256 9.98 -1.42 15.69
CA GLN A 256 10.28 -0.71 16.95
C GLN A 256 11.75 -0.83 17.36
N LYS A 257 12.39 -1.97 17.16
CA LYS A 257 13.80 -2.19 17.54
C LYS A 257 14.82 -1.84 16.45
N THR A 258 14.39 -1.62 15.23
CA THR A 258 15.24 -1.40 14.06
C THR A 258 15.75 0.04 13.96
N SER A 259 17.06 0.21 13.67
CA SER A 259 17.67 1.53 13.40
C SER A 259 17.48 2.03 11.97
N PHE A 260 17.61 1.13 10.98
CA PHE A 260 17.67 1.46 9.55
C PHE A 260 16.69 0.62 8.75
N PHE A 261 16.07 1.23 7.75
CA PHE A 261 15.15 0.53 6.85
C PHE A 261 15.60 0.73 5.41
N TRP A 262 15.70 -0.35 4.65
CA TRP A 262 16.07 -0.33 3.22
C TRP A 262 14.92 -0.78 2.33
N HIS A 263 14.72 -0.07 1.22
CA HIS A 263 13.67 -0.37 0.26
C HIS A 263 14.18 -0.21 -1.18
N PHE A 264 14.32 -1.31 -1.90
CA PHE A 264 14.88 -1.36 -3.25
C PHE A 264 13.82 -1.50 -4.34
N ALA A 265 12.53 -1.46 -4.03
CA ALA A 265 11.48 -1.63 -5.04
C ALA A 265 11.60 -0.61 -6.16
N GLY A 266 11.56 -1.10 -7.40
CA GLY A 266 11.74 -0.28 -8.59
C GLY A 266 13.18 -0.08 -9.06
N PHE A 267 14.17 -0.66 -8.35
CA PHE A 267 15.59 -0.54 -8.76
C PHE A 267 15.81 -1.11 -10.16
N GLY A 268 16.38 -0.29 -11.03
CA GLY A 268 16.64 -0.63 -12.43
C GLY A 268 15.43 -0.55 -13.35
N ILE A 269 14.28 -0.08 -12.85
CA ILE A 269 13.07 0.10 -13.65
C ILE A 269 12.97 1.53 -14.17
N ASP A 270 12.78 1.69 -15.47
CA ASP A 270 12.36 2.96 -16.06
C ASP A 270 10.87 3.21 -15.75
N GLU A 271 10.60 4.05 -14.74
CA GLU A 271 9.23 4.37 -14.31
C GLU A 271 8.41 5.08 -15.39
N ASN A 272 9.04 5.67 -16.41
CA ASN A 272 8.34 6.34 -17.50
C ASN A 272 7.74 5.33 -18.50
N LYS A 273 8.38 4.18 -18.65
CA LYS A 273 7.91 3.09 -19.52
C LYS A 273 7.02 2.10 -18.76
N ASN A 274 7.41 1.78 -17.50
CA ASN A 274 6.79 0.73 -16.70
C ASN A 274 6.41 1.24 -15.30
N PRO A 275 5.51 2.24 -15.17
CA PRO A 275 5.15 2.81 -13.86
C PRO A 275 4.49 1.80 -12.92
N GLN A 276 3.88 0.74 -13.46
CA GLN A 276 3.26 -0.33 -12.69
C GLN A 276 4.29 -1.23 -11.97
N ASN A 277 5.57 -1.20 -12.36
CA ASN A 277 6.62 -2.07 -11.83
C ASN A 277 7.45 -1.43 -10.71
N VAL A 278 7.17 -0.19 -10.34
CA VAL A 278 7.80 0.48 -9.19
C VAL A 278 6.88 0.50 -7.97
N GLU A 279 7.37 0.95 -6.82
CA GLU A 279 6.52 1.12 -5.63
C GLU A 279 5.51 2.25 -5.83
N HIS A 280 4.21 1.99 -5.73
CA HIS A 280 3.20 3.01 -6.00
C HIS A 280 3.00 3.98 -4.83
N LEU A 281 3.16 3.53 -3.59
CA LEU A 281 3.11 4.36 -2.38
C LEU A 281 4.31 4.09 -1.48
N GLY A 282 4.45 2.87 -0.96
CA GLY A 282 5.46 2.50 0.01
C GLY A 282 4.94 2.50 1.45
N ILE A 283 3.97 1.64 1.74
CA ILE A 283 3.43 1.49 3.12
C ILE A 283 4.55 1.08 4.08
N ALA A 284 5.36 0.09 3.74
CA ALA A 284 6.45 -0.38 4.60
C ALA A 284 7.51 0.71 4.91
N PRO A 285 7.97 1.54 3.97
CA PRO A 285 8.75 2.74 4.28
C PRO A 285 8.04 3.71 5.23
N LEU A 286 6.74 3.97 5.04
CA LEU A 286 5.99 4.87 5.92
C LEU A 286 5.83 4.29 7.34
N GLU A 287 5.61 2.98 7.49
CA GLU A 287 5.61 2.30 8.79
C GLU A 287 6.98 2.41 9.47
N ALA A 288 8.08 2.23 8.73
CA ALA A 288 9.43 2.40 9.23
C ALA A 288 9.69 3.84 9.71
N MET A 289 9.29 4.85 8.92
CA MET A 289 9.38 6.27 9.28
C MET A 289 8.55 6.59 10.53
N ALA A 290 7.33 6.07 10.63
CA ALA A 290 6.47 6.23 11.80
C ALA A 290 7.10 5.62 13.06
N CYS A 291 7.77 4.48 12.95
CA CYS A 291 8.49 3.83 14.05
C CYS A 291 9.88 4.44 14.33
N GLY A 292 10.25 5.54 13.69
CA GLY A 292 11.54 6.20 13.89
C GLY A 292 12.75 5.41 13.38
N CYS A 293 12.59 4.66 12.29
CA CYS A 293 13.72 4.11 11.54
C CYS A 293 14.28 5.16 10.58
N LEU A 294 15.60 5.18 10.37
CA LEU A 294 16.19 5.91 9.26
C LEU A 294 15.93 5.14 7.96
N THR A 295 15.11 5.70 7.11
CA THR A 295 14.60 5.03 5.92
C THR A 295 15.38 5.43 4.67
N PHE A 296 15.85 4.42 3.93
CA PHE A 296 16.55 4.58 2.66
C PHE A 296 15.75 3.87 1.58
N CYS A 297 15.33 4.60 0.56
CA CYS A 297 14.51 4.08 -0.53
C CYS A 297 15.15 4.35 -1.89
N TYR A 298 14.99 3.40 -2.80
CA TYR A 298 15.32 3.64 -4.20
C TYR A 298 14.46 4.80 -4.76
N LYS A 299 15.11 5.68 -5.54
CA LYS A 299 14.53 6.95 -6.03
C LYS A 299 13.57 6.71 -7.20
N ALA A 300 12.47 5.98 -6.95
CA ALA A 300 11.41 5.71 -7.91
C ALA A 300 10.03 5.66 -7.25
N GLY A 301 8.99 5.90 -8.05
CA GLY A 301 7.61 5.72 -7.65
C GLY A 301 7.16 6.61 -6.48
N GLY A 302 6.38 6.02 -5.59
CA GLY A 302 5.86 6.67 -4.38
C GLY A 302 6.94 7.20 -3.44
N PRO A 303 7.96 6.41 -3.07
CA PRO A 303 9.05 6.87 -2.20
C PRO A 303 9.74 8.15 -2.70
N LYS A 304 9.95 8.29 -4.01
CA LYS A 304 10.51 9.51 -4.64
C LYS A 304 9.67 10.77 -4.39
N ILE A 305 8.37 10.60 -4.18
CA ILE A 305 7.45 11.71 -3.92
C ILE A 305 7.33 11.99 -2.42
N LEU A 306 7.43 10.95 -1.58
CA LEU A 306 7.15 11.02 -0.14
C LEU A 306 8.38 11.38 0.68
N ILE A 307 9.58 11.03 0.22
CA ILE A 307 10.82 11.24 0.98
C ILE A 307 11.51 12.51 0.48
N GLU A 308 11.72 13.44 1.38
CA GLU A 308 12.60 14.58 1.19
C GLU A 308 14.03 14.16 1.60
N ASP A 309 14.92 14.02 0.61
CA ASP A 309 16.27 13.45 0.78
C ASP A 309 17.08 14.22 1.82
N GLY A 310 17.63 13.51 2.80
CA GLY A 310 18.40 14.09 3.91
C GLY A 310 17.58 14.83 4.97
N LYS A 311 16.24 14.91 4.84
CA LYS A 311 15.36 15.59 5.79
C LYS A 311 14.32 14.68 6.45
N THR A 312 13.65 13.81 5.68
CA THR A 312 12.68 12.84 6.20
C THR A 312 13.11 11.39 5.97
N GLY A 313 14.21 11.18 5.28
CA GLY A 313 14.80 9.90 4.91
C GLY A 313 15.85 10.11 3.85
N PHE A 314 16.25 9.04 3.19
CA PHE A 314 17.24 9.09 2.12
C PHE A 314 16.71 8.41 0.86
N LEU A 315 16.98 9.04 -0.28
CA LEU A 315 16.77 8.46 -1.60
C LEU A 315 18.13 8.04 -2.19
N PHE A 316 18.17 6.95 -2.94
CA PHE A 316 19.37 6.51 -3.65
C PHE A 316 19.01 5.99 -5.04
N SER A 317 19.94 6.16 -5.97
CA SER A 317 19.83 5.71 -7.37
C SER A 317 20.78 4.56 -7.68
N THR A 318 21.83 4.37 -6.86
CA THR A 318 22.82 3.28 -7.00
C THR A 318 23.12 2.68 -5.64
N GLU A 319 23.67 1.45 -5.62
CA GLU A 319 24.11 0.79 -4.40
C GLU A 319 25.24 1.57 -3.71
N ASP A 320 26.18 2.15 -4.47
CA ASP A 320 27.27 2.95 -3.92
C ASP A 320 26.77 4.25 -3.29
N GLU A 321 25.75 4.90 -3.88
CA GLU A 321 25.11 6.07 -3.25
C GLU A 321 24.45 5.70 -1.90
N LEU A 322 23.77 4.54 -1.82
CA LEU A 322 23.22 4.04 -0.56
C LEU A 322 24.33 3.83 0.48
N ILE A 323 25.42 3.14 0.10
CA ILE A 323 26.56 2.86 0.98
C ILE A 323 27.13 4.17 1.51
N ASN A 324 27.46 5.13 0.63
CA ASN A 324 28.03 6.42 1.01
C ASN A 324 27.10 7.20 1.97
N LYS A 325 25.77 7.21 1.71
CA LYS A 325 24.80 7.85 2.61
C LYS A 325 24.74 7.16 3.97
N MET A 326 24.83 5.83 4.02
CA MET A 326 24.88 5.06 5.26
C MET A 326 26.15 5.38 6.06
N GLU A 327 27.32 5.38 5.43
CA GLU A 327 28.60 5.70 6.07
C GLU A 327 28.62 7.10 6.65
N ASN A 328 28.14 8.09 5.91
CA ASN A 328 28.07 9.48 6.36
C ASN A 328 27.14 9.70 7.54
N ILE A 329 26.02 8.98 7.60
CA ILE A 329 25.01 9.21 8.63
C ILE A 329 25.25 8.41 9.92
N ILE A 330 25.96 7.26 9.85
CA ILE A 330 26.08 6.34 11.00
C ILE A 330 26.76 7.01 12.19
N ALA A 331 27.76 7.84 11.96
CA ALA A 331 28.49 8.57 13.00
C ALA A 331 27.75 9.81 13.51
N ASN A 332 26.78 10.35 12.77
CA ASN A 332 26.10 11.60 13.10
C ASN A 332 24.77 11.37 13.81
N LYS A 333 24.81 11.05 15.11
CA LYS A 333 23.60 10.78 15.93
C LYS A 333 22.63 11.97 15.99
N LYS A 334 23.13 13.22 16.03
CA LYS A 334 22.29 14.42 16.02
C LYS A 334 21.46 14.50 14.74
N LYS A 335 22.09 14.33 13.58
CA LYS A 335 21.39 14.34 12.29
C LYS A 335 20.43 13.16 12.12
N GLN A 336 20.82 11.96 12.62
CA GLN A 336 19.90 10.82 12.65
C GLN A 336 18.59 11.15 13.40
N ASN A 337 18.70 11.75 14.60
CA ASN A 337 17.55 12.08 15.44
C ASN A 337 16.67 13.16 14.81
N GLU A 338 17.28 14.16 14.16
CA GLU A 338 16.56 15.20 13.42
C GLU A 338 15.72 14.57 12.28
N ILE A 339 16.34 13.74 11.44
CA ILE A 339 15.66 13.09 10.30
C ILE A 339 14.54 12.17 10.79
N LYS A 340 14.79 11.36 11.83
CA LYS A 340 13.77 10.47 12.42
C LYS A 340 12.57 11.25 12.94
N LYS A 341 12.80 12.38 13.63
CA LYS A 341 11.74 13.25 14.14
C LYS A 341 10.91 13.84 12.99
N ASN A 342 11.59 14.35 11.97
CA ASN A 342 10.93 14.92 10.78
C ASN A 342 10.11 13.86 10.04
N ALA A 343 10.68 12.66 9.85
CA ALA A 343 10.01 11.52 9.20
C ALA A 343 8.74 11.11 9.96
N HIS A 344 8.85 10.90 11.28
CA HIS A 344 7.73 10.56 12.13
C HIS A 344 6.61 11.62 12.05
N HIS A 345 6.97 12.90 12.20
CA HIS A 345 6.03 14.02 12.10
C HIS A 345 5.35 14.06 10.72
N PHE A 346 6.12 13.91 9.65
CA PHE A 346 5.58 13.86 8.28
C PHE A 346 4.54 12.75 8.12
N VAL A 347 4.83 11.53 8.58
CA VAL A 347 3.89 10.42 8.46
C VAL A 347 2.64 10.65 9.33
N LEU A 348 2.80 11.13 10.55
CA LEU A 348 1.68 11.42 11.46
C LEU A 348 0.72 12.46 10.86
N THR A 349 1.26 13.54 10.29
CA THR A 349 0.47 14.65 9.74
C THR A 349 -0.17 14.35 8.39
N ASN A 350 0.34 13.35 7.65
CA ASN A 350 -0.16 13.06 6.30
C ASN A 350 -0.84 11.70 6.16
N PHE A 351 -0.55 10.73 7.06
CA PHE A 351 -0.98 9.32 6.92
C PHE A 351 -1.62 8.76 8.19
N SER A 352 -1.98 9.57 9.18
CA SER A 352 -2.77 9.10 10.32
C SER A 352 -4.21 8.74 9.90
N TYR A 353 -4.89 7.91 10.71
CA TYR A 353 -6.27 7.53 10.45
C TYR A 353 -7.23 8.73 10.37
N GLU A 354 -7.02 9.75 11.21
CA GLU A 354 -7.85 10.96 11.17
C GLU A 354 -7.71 11.73 9.85
N VAL A 355 -6.49 11.85 9.32
CA VAL A 355 -6.25 12.46 8.00
C VAL A 355 -6.91 11.65 6.88
N PHE A 356 -6.78 10.32 6.94
CA PHE A 356 -7.44 9.42 6.02
C PHE A 356 -8.97 9.59 6.05
N LYS A 357 -9.55 9.55 7.25
CA LYS A 357 -11.00 9.73 7.48
C LYS A 357 -11.51 11.07 6.94
N GLN A 358 -10.75 12.16 7.15
CA GLN A 358 -11.09 13.47 6.60
C GLN A 358 -11.06 13.48 5.07
N ARG A 359 -10.07 12.83 4.44
CA ARG A 359 -10.00 12.71 2.97
C ARG A 359 -11.20 11.93 2.41
N VAL A 360 -11.57 10.83 3.06
CA VAL A 360 -12.76 10.05 2.67
C VAL A 360 -14.04 10.86 2.85
N LYS A 361 -14.20 11.58 3.96
CA LYS A 361 -15.36 12.45 4.20
C LYS A 361 -15.53 13.54 3.13
N LYS A 362 -14.44 14.06 2.59
CA LYS A 362 -14.49 15.05 1.49
C LYS A 362 -15.12 14.50 0.21
N LEU A 363 -15.06 13.17 -0.04
CA LEU A 363 -15.80 12.55 -1.15
C LEU A 363 -17.33 12.65 -0.96
N ILE A 364 -17.80 12.71 0.29
CA ILE A 364 -19.23 12.77 0.61
C ILE A 364 -19.76 14.20 0.49
N ILE A 365 -18.94 15.19 0.89
CA ILE A 365 -19.33 16.59 1.03
C ILE A 365 -19.15 17.39 -0.27
N LYS A 366 -18.10 17.09 -1.07
CA LYS A 366 -17.77 17.86 -2.29
C LYS A 366 -18.66 17.57 -3.50
N ILE A 367 -19.75 16.90 -3.29
CA ILE A 367 -20.60 16.45 -4.40
C ILE A 367 -22.05 16.80 -4.11
#